data_8d8fb4b2d20689d7b4b56b95abe11342
#
_entry.id   8d8fb4b2d20689d7b4b56b95abe11342
#
_cell.length_a   1.000
_cell.length_b   1.000
_cell.length_c   1.000
_cell.angle_alpha   90.00
_cell.angle_beta   90.00
_cell.angle_gamma   90.00
#
_symmetry.space_group_name_H-M   'P 1'
#
loop_
_entity.id
_entity.type
_entity.pdbx_description
1 polymer ?
#
loop_
_entity_poly.entity_id
_entity_poly.type
_entity_poly.pdbx_seq_one_letter_code
_entity_poly.pdbx_strand_id
1 'polypeptide(L)'
;MKDLTSELKAFAEKNRVDLLGIAPIERFNDVPKEHHPASIFPEVRSVLVVGKRIPRGALRGIEEGTHFTSYELYGRSWLVDRILAIATITIATFIEDRGFEAVPLQDLPPQIPPSGIPVRRGLPAPNVIIDAKDAAVRAGLGEIGYCGELLTQKFGPRQRLQIVLTDAELEPTPISEASLCDMCMECVKSCPLGALRADAHKTITICGKRMVVADIDYDLCRRCKNGSFPNPYHDAGLPDRLGAICIRSCVNHLELEGRILSTFNSPFRKRPSWQIDLCGQIKLLQEDEA
;
A
#
# COMPACT_ATOMS: atom_id res chain seq x y z
N MET A 1 -19.94 20.03 7.54
CA MET A 1 -18.63 19.31 7.42
C MET A 1 -18.53 18.12 8.36
N LYS A 2 -18.57 18.27 9.70
CA LYS A 2 -18.51 17.13 10.65
C LYS A 2 -19.57 16.06 10.40
N ASP A 3 -20.79 16.48 10.02
CA ASP A 3 -21.90 15.57 9.74
C ASP A 3 -21.59 14.68 8.53
N LEU A 4 -21.25 15.23 7.37
CA LEU A 4 -20.92 14.46 6.16
C LEU A 4 -19.75 13.50 6.39
N THR A 5 -18.69 13.94 7.08
CA THR A 5 -17.54 13.07 7.37
C THR A 5 -17.95 11.90 8.27
N SER A 6 -18.78 12.15 9.27
CA SER A 6 -19.28 11.11 10.19
C SER A 6 -20.18 10.12 9.48
N GLU A 7 -21.09 10.61 8.64
CA GLU A 7 -21.94 9.77 7.79
C GLU A 7 -21.11 8.90 6.83
N LEU A 8 -20.10 9.49 6.18
CA LEU A 8 -19.21 8.77 5.27
C LEU A 8 -18.45 7.65 6.00
N LYS A 9 -17.89 7.93 7.18
CA LYS A 9 -17.20 6.92 7.99
C LYS A 9 -18.13 5.77 8.39
N ALA A 10 -19.33 6.08 8.86
CA ALA A 10 -20.35 5.08 9.21
C ALA A 10 -20.78 4.26 7.99
N PHE A 11 -20.96 4.92 6.85
CA PHE A 11 -21.29 4.26 5.59
C PHE A 11 -20.17 3.32 5.13
N ALA A 12 -18.91 3.77 5.18
CA ALA A 12 -17.75 2.96 4.83
C ALA A 12 -17.64 1.70 5.71
N GLU A 13 -17.85 1.84 7.02
CA GLU A 13 -17.86 0.71 7.96
C GLU A 13 -18.98 -0.28 7.63
N LYS A 14 -20.21 0.20 7.40
CA LYS A 14 -21.36 -0.63 7.01
C LYS A 14 -21.11 -1.40 5.70
N ASN A 15 -20.39 -0.80 4.75
CA ASN A 15 -20.00 -1.40 3.48
C ASN A 15 -18.66 -2.17 3.55
N ARG A 16 -18.18 -2.44 4.77
CA ARG A 16 -16.98 -3.23 5.02
C ARG A 16 -15.73 -2.68 4.32
N VAL A 17 -15.60 -1.37 4.22
CA VAL A 17 -14.33 -0.72 3.89
C VAL A 17 -13.40 -0.91 5.08
N ASP A 18 -12.26 -1.59 4.87
CA ASP A 18 -11.36 -1.94 5.98
C ASP A 18 -10.55 -0.73 6.46
N LEU A 19 -10.18 0.15 5.53
CA LEU A 19 -9.42 1.38 5.77
C LEU A 19 -10.06 2.54 5.01
N LEU A 20 -10.25 3.65 5.69
CA LEU A 20 -10.64 4.94 5.11
C LEU A 20 -9.82 6.04 5.79
N GLY A 21 -8.99 6.72 5.01
CA GLY A 21 -8.24 7.90 5.43
C GLY A 21 -8.64 9.10 4.60
N ILE A 22 -8.59 10.29 5.17
CA ILE A 22 -8.97 11.55 4.53
C ILE A 22 -7.83 12.55 4.71
N ALA A 23 -7.31 13.06 3.60
CA ALA A 23 -6.33 14.13 3.58
C ALA A 23 -6.93 15.38 2.92
N PRO A 24 -6.76 16.59 3.49
CA PRO A 24 -7.07 17.81 2.77
C PRO A 24 -6.02 18.04 1.69
N ILE A 25 -6.39 18.74 0.61
CA ILE A 25 -5.51 18.94 -0.56
C ILE A 25 -4.19 19.64 -0.19
N GLU A 26 -4.18 20.49 0.83
CA GLU A 26 -2.99 21.21 1.29
C GLU A 26 -1.86 20.29 1.75
N ARG A 27 -2.16 19.05 2.14
CA ARG A 27 -1.14 18.05 2.47
C ARG A 27 -0.36 17.55 1.25
N PHE A 28 -0.75 17.95 0.04
CA PHE A 28 -0.09 17.59 -1.22
C PHE A 28 0.71 18.73 -1.84
N ASN A 29 0.84 19.89 -1.19
CA ASN A 29 1.51 21.08 -1.75
C ASN A 29 2.98 20.84 -2.15
N ASP A 30 3.64 19.84 -1.60
CA ASP A 30 5.01 19.42 -1.91
C ASP A 30 5.09 18.37 -3.03
N VAL A 31 3.94 17.89 -3.54
CA VAL A 31 3.88 16.86 -4.58
C VAL A 31 4.04 17.48 -5.97
N PRO A 32 4.91 16.94 -6.85
CA PRO A 32 5.06 17.41 -8.23
C PRO A 32 3.75 17.33 -9.02
N LYS A 33 3.58 18.20 -10.01
CA LYS A 33 2.36 18.28 -10.84
C LYS A 33 1.98 16.96 -11.51
N GLU A 34 2.96 16.16 -11.89
CA GLU A 34 2.82 14.85 -12.53
C GLU A 34 2.16 13.81 -11.62
N HIS A 35 2.10 14.10 -10.31
CA HIS A 35 1.53 13.24 -9.26
C HIS A 35 0.53 13.96 -8.36
N HIS A 36 0.22 15.22 -8.67
CA HIS A 36 -0.61 16.08 -7.82
C HIS A 36 -2.11 15.88 -8.07
N PRO A 37 -2.94 15.69 -7.03
CA PRO A 37 -4.38 15.47 -7.19
C PRO A 37 -5.10 16.57 -7.98
N ALA A 38 -4.76 17.84 -7.77
CA ALA A 38 -5.36 18.95 -8.49
C ALA A 38 -5.00 19.01 -9.99
N SER A 39 -4.03 18.22 -10.46
CA SER A 39 -3.76 18.07 -11.89
C SER A 39 -4.77 17.13 -12.57
N ILE A 40 -5.48 16.30 -11.80
CA ILE A 40 -6.60 15.48 -12.27
C ILE A 40 -7.92 16.22 -12.09
N PHE A 41 -8.15 16.75 -10.90
CA PHE A 41 -9.37 17.44 -10.50
C PHE A 41 -9.01 18.77 -9.83
N PRO A 42 -9.03 19.91 -10.56
CA PRO A 42 -8.58 21.20 -10.04
C PRO A 42 -9.35 21.69 -8.81
N GLU A 43 -10.62 21.32 -8.70
CA GLU A 43 -11.53 21.72 -7.60
C GLU A 43 -11.41 20.82 -6.37
N VAL A 44 -10.52 19.82 -6.39
CA VAL A 44 -10.36 18.87 -5.28
C VAL A 44 -10.06 19.60 -3.96
N ARG A 45 -10.79 19.24 -2.92
CA ARG A 45 -10.60 19.69 -1.54
C ARG A 45 -10.15 18.57 -0.61
N SER A 46 -10.65 17.36 -0.85
CA SER A 46 -10.30 16.20 -0.05
C SER A 46 -9.86 15.02 -0.92
N VAL A 47 -8.82 14.34 -0.46
CA VAL A 47 -8.28 13.11 -1.03
C VAL A 47 -8.58 11.98 -0.05
N LEU A 48 -9.41 11.03 -0.47
CA LEU A 48 -9.74 9.87 0.33
C LEU A 48 -8.89 8.68 -0.12
N VAL A 49 -8.38 7.93 0.84
CA VAL A 49 -7.72 6.64 0.56
C VAL A 49 -8.60 5.53 1.11
N VAL A 50 -9.09 4.71 0.19
CA VAL A 50 -9.96 3.55 0.46
C VAL A 50 -9.10 2.30 0.45
N GLY A 51 -9.21 1.45 1.47
CA GLY A 51 -8.38 0.25 1.56
C GLY A 51 -9.16 -1.01 1.90
N LYS A 52 -8.68 -2.11 1.33
CA LYS A 52 -9.13 -3.47 1.64
C LYS A 52 -7.95 -4.30 2.13
N ARG A 53 -8.15 -5.01 3.24
CA ARG A 53 -7.13 -5.93 3.75
C ARG A 53 -6.90 -7.12 2.83
N ILE A 54 -5.67 -7.56 2.72
CA ILE A 54 -5.34 -8.87 2.20
C ILE A 54 -5.66 -9.88 3.31
N PRO A 55 -6.59 -10.84 3.10
CA PRO A 55 -6.83 -11.89 4.08
C PRO A 55 -5.53 -12.62 4.42
N ARG A 56 -5.24 -12.82 5.70
CA ARG A 56 -4.02 -13.52 6.12
C ARG A 56 -3.90 -14.92 5.48
N GLY A 57 -5.04 -15.59 5.32
CA GLY A 57 -5.11 -16.90 4.66
C GLY A 57 -4.70 -16.88 3.18
N ALA A 58 -4.83 -15.73 2.49
CA ALA A 58 -4.35 -15.62 1.10
C ALA A 58 -2.82 -15.77 0.99
N LEU A 59 -2.07 -15.44 2.05
CA LEU A 59 -0.62 -15.64 2.11
C LEU A 59 -0.22 -17.05 2.54
N ARG A 60 -1.15 -17.88 3.05
CA ARG A 60 -0.80 -19.19 3.62
C ARG A 60 -0.13 -20.12 2.61
N GLY A 61 -0.68 -20.23 1.42
CA GLY A 61 -0.13 -21.10 0.39
C GLY A 61 1.28 -20.69 -0.08
N ILE A 62 1.55 -19.39 -0.12
CA ILE A 62 2.90 -18.88 -0.42
C ILE A 62 3.84 -19.14 0.76
N GLU A 63 3.39 -18.94 2.00
CA GLU A 63 4.21 -19.20 3.19
C GLU A 63 4.62 -20.67 3.27
N GLU A 64 3.72 -21.60 2.91
CA GLU A 64 4.03 -23.04 2.83
C GLU A 64 4.77 -23.45 1.54
N GLY A 65 4.90 -22.54 0.55
CA GLY A 65 5.55 -22.84 -0.74
C GLY A 65 4.75 -23.75 -1.68
N THR A 66 3.44 -23.93 -1.44
CA THR A 66 2.63 -24.95 -2.10
C THR A 66 1.49 -24.41 -2.96
N HIS A 67 1.03 -23.16 -2.73
CA HIS A 67 -0.13 -22.63 -3.42
C HIS A 67 -0.10 -21.09 -3.50
N PHE A 68 0.17 -20.58 -4.69
CA PHE A 68 0.33 -19.14 -4.96
C PHE A 68 -0.97 -18.49 -5.44
N THR A 69 -1.89 -19.28 -6.01
CA THR A 69 -3.14 -18.78 -6.63
C THR A 69 -4.04 -18.04 -5.65
N SER A 70 -4.11 -18.45 -4.38
CA SER A 70 -4.91 -17.73 -3.39
C SER A 70 -4.45 -16.29 -3.21
N TYR A 71 -3.15 -16.05 -3.22
CA TYR A 71 -2.62 -14.69 -3.16
C TYR A 71 -2.84 -13.94 -4.47
N GLU A 72 -2.62 -14.60 -5.62
CA GLU A 72 -2.83 -14.00 -6.93
C GLU A 72 -4.26 -13.47 -7.08
N LEU A 73 -5.25 -14.22 -6.61
CA LEU A 73 -6.66 -13.80 -6.70
C LEU A 73 -7.06 -12.88 -5.54
N TYR A 74 -6.93 -13.34 -4.30
CA TYR A 74 -7.51 -12.68 -3.11
C TYR A 74 -6.56 -11.73 -2.40
N GLY A 75 -5.29 -11.72 -2.78
CA GLY A 75 -4.30 -10.74 -2.31
C GLY A 75 -3.95 -9.68 -3.35
N ARG A 76 -4.25 -9.93 -4.64
CA ARG A 76 -3.83 -9.09 -5.77
C ARG A 76 -4.96 -8.83 -6.76
N SER A 77 -5.13 -9.62 -7.82
CA SER A 77 -5.98 -9.28 -8.97
C SER A 77 -7.45 -9.06 -8.61
N TRP A 78 -8.17 -10.05 -8.10
CA TRP A 78 -9.58 -9.86 -7.74
C TRP A 78 -9.78 -8.91 -6.57
N LEU A 79 -8.84 -8.90 -5.63
CA LEU A 79 -8.92 -7.96 -4.51
C LEU A 79 -8.88 -6.51 -5.01
N VAL A 80 -7.99 -6.20 -5.95
CA VAL A 80 -7.83 -4.83 -6.50
C VAL A 80 -8.91 -4.52 -7.52
N ASP A 81 -9.05 -5.37 -8.55
CA ASP A 81 -9.83 -5.04 -9.75
C ASP A 81 -11.34 -5.26 -9.57
N ARG A 82 -11.75 -5.94 -8.49
CA ARG A 82 -13.17 -6.22 -8.20
C ARG A 82 -13.59 -5.72 -6.83
N ILE A 83 -13.00 -6.28 -5.77
CA ILE A 83 -13.50 -6.04 -4.40
C ILE A 83 -13.19 -4.60 -3.95
N LEU A 84 -11.96 -4.14 -4.16
CA LEU A 84 -11.57 -2.78 -3.81
C LEU A 84 -12.20 -1.76 -4.77
N ALA A 85 -12.26 -2.06 -6.07
CA ALA A 85 -12.92 -1.21 -7.05
C ALA A 85 -14.41 -0.99 -6.71
N ILE A 86 -15.14 -2.04 -6.31
CA ILE A 86 -16.53 -1.91 -5.83
C ILE A 86 -16.58 -1.05 -4.56
N ALA A 87 -15.68 -1.24 -3.61
CA ALA A 87 -15.63 -0.42 -2.41
C ALA A 87 -15.36 1.05 -2.72
N THR A 88 -14.45 1.33 -3.65
CA THR A 88 -14.07 2.68 -4.07
C THR A 88 -15.21 3.39 -4.79
N ILE A 89 -15.87 2.74 -5.77
CA ILE A 89 -17.02 3.33 -6.45
C ILE A 89 -18.20 3.54 -5.48
N THR A 90 -18.39 2.65 -4.50
CA THR A 90 -19.44 2.79 -3.48
C THR A 90 -19.20 4.04 -2.62
N ILE A 91 -17.96 4.37 -2.28
CA ILE A 91 -17.61 5.61 -1.58
C ILE A 91 -17.84 6.82 -2.49
N ALA A 92 -17.42 6.74 -3.75
CA ALA A 92 -17.61 7.85 -4.71
C ALA A 92 -19.10 8.17 -4.90
N THR A 93 -19.95 7.17 -5.18
CA THR A 93 -21.39 7.37 -5.35
C THR A 93 -22.07 7.89 -4.08
N PHE A 94 -21.63 7.49 -2.89
CA PHE A 94 -22.14 8.05 -1.63
C PHE A 94 -21.90 9.57 -1.55
N ILE A 95 -20.78 10.05 -2.05
CA ILE A 95 -20.41 11.48 -2.08
C ILE A 95 -21.26 12.20 -3.13
N GLU A 96 -21.40 11.61 -4.33
CA GLU A 96 -22.21 12.15 -5.42
C GLU A 96 -23.71 12.26 -5.06
N ASP A 97 -24.27 11.29 -4.33
CA ASP A 97 -25.64 11.34 -3.81
C ASP A 97 -25.89 12.55 -2.87
N ARG A 98 -24.82 13.23 -2.44
CA ARG A 98 -24.87 14.44 -1.59
C ARG A 98 -24.55 15.71 -2.36
N GLY A 99 -24.45 15.63 -3.68
CA GLY A 99 -24.27 16.78 -4.57
C GLY A 99 -22.83 17.25 -4.75
N PHE A 100 -21.85 16.45 -4.33
CA PHE A 100 -20.42 16.70 -4.58
C PHE A 100 -19.90 15.82 -5.72
N GLU A 101 -18.85 16.25 -6.40
CA GLU A 101 -18.17 15.44 -7.39
C GLU A 101 -17.16 14.50 -6.74
N ALA A 102 -17.06 13.26 -7.23
CA ALA A 102 -16.12 12.28 -6.69
C ALA A 102 -15.46 11.49 -7.81
N VAL A 103 -14.12 11.56 -7.90
CA VAL A 103 -13.32 10.93 -8.94
C VAL A 103 -12.63 9.69 -8.37
N PRO A 104 -13.13 8.47 -8.63
CA PRO A 104 -12.48 7.23 -8.20
C PRO A 104 -11.26 6.95 -9.08
N LEU A 105 -10.13 6.64 -8.45
CA LEU A 105 -8.86 6.35 -9.10
C LEU A 105 -8.35 4.96 -8.73
N GLN A 106 -7.88 4.24 -9.74
CA GLN A 106 -7.15 2.99 -9.53
C GLN A 106 -5.73 3.28 -9.04
N ASP A 107 -5.18 2.39 -8.21
CA ASP A 107 -3.77 2.41 -7.82
C ASP A 107 -2.89 1.94 -8.99
N LEU A 108 -2.48 2.87 -9.82
CA LEU A 108 -1.52 2.64 -10.88
C LEU A 108 -0.10 2.97 -10.37
N PRO A 109 0.92 2.27 -10.88
CA PRO A 109 2.29 2.54 -10.46
C PRO A 109 2.76 3.93 -10.90
N PRO A 110 3.26 4.77 -9.98
CA PRO A 110 3.70 6.13 -10.30
C PRO A 110 4.93 6.18 -11.21
N GLN A 111 5.54 5.02 -11.52
CA GLN A 111 6.64 4.89 -12.47
C GLN A 111 6.17 4.85 -13.94
N ILE A 112 4.87 4.72 -14.20
CA ILE A 112 4.36 4.78 -15.58
C ILE A 112 4.62 6.18 -16.13
N PRO A 113 5.34 6.30 -17.25
CA PRO A 113 5.62 7.61 -17.84
C PRO A 113 4.33 8.27 -18.36
N PRO A 114 4.25 9.61 -18.32
CA PRO A 114 3.15 10.32 -18.94
C PRO A 114 3.01 9.95 -20.44
N SER A 115 1.78 9.86 -20.91
CA SER A 115 1.48 9.51 -22.31
C SER A 115 1.06 10.73 -23.13
N GLY A 116 1.66 10.91 -24.30
CA GLY A 116 1.28 11.97 -25.23
C GLY A 116 1.81 13.36 -24.86
N ILE A 117 1.02 14.40 -25.12
CA ILE A 117 1.38 15.82 -24.91
C ILE A 117 0.39 16.48 -23.95
N PRO A 118 0.79 17.53 -23.22
CA PRO A 118 -0.13 18.33 -22.44
C PRO A 118 -1.23 18.94 -23.30
N VAL A 119 -2.49 18.61 -22.99
CA VAL A 119 -3.65 19.13 -23.74
C VAL A 119 -4.14 20.49 -23.23
N ARG A 120 -3.69 20.89 -22.06
CA ARG A 120 -3.96 22.22 -21.48
C ARG A 120 -2.65 22.85 -21.03
N ARG A 121 -2.50 24.14 -21.30
CA ARG A 121 -1.30 24.90 -20.91
C ARG A 121 -1.09 24.86 -19.38
N GLY A 122 0.09 24.49 -18.95
CA GLY A 122 0.48 24.45 -17.53
C GLY A 122 0.10 23.16 -16.79
N LEU A 123 -0.68 22.26 -17.40
CA LEU A 123 -0.96 20.93 -16.87
C LEU A 123 0.04 19.89 -17.42
N PRO A 124 0.27 18.77 -16.69
CA PRO A 124 1.10 17.68 -17.18
C PRO A 124 0.45 16.94 -18.35
N ALA A 125 1.23 16.13 -19.05
CA ALA A 125 0.68 15.19 -20.02
C ALA A 125 -0.18 14.11 -19.33
N PRO A 126 -1.16 13.50 -20.02
CA PRO A 126 -1.87 12.35 -19.49
C PRO A 126 -0.91 11.15 -19.27
N ASN A 127 -1.11 10.26 -18.33
CA ASN A 127 -2.04 10.27 -17.24
C ASN A 127 -1.30 10.70 -15.97
N VAL A 128 -1.93 11.53 -15.15
CA VAL A 128 -1.41 11.86 -13.80
C VAL A 128 -1.70 10.68 -12.90
N ILE A 129 -0.68 10.21 -12.19
CA ILE A 129 -0.80 9.07 -11.27
C ILE A 129 -0.37 9.50 -9.87
N ILE A 130 -1.26 9.34 -8.91
CA ILE A 130 -0.99 9.63 -7.49
C ILE A 130 -0.40 8.37 -6.85
N ASP A 131 0.71 8.52 -6.11
CA ASP A 131 1.25 7.40 -5.31
C ASP A 131 0.31 7.12 -4.14
N ALA A 132 -0.35 5.95 -4.17
CA ALA A 132 -1.32 5.57 -3.16
C ALA A 132 -0.69 5.32 -1.77
N LYS A 133 0.58 4.93 -1.69
CA LYS A 133 1.30 4.78 -0.42
C LYS A 133 1.61 6.14 0.20
N ASP A 134 2.07 7.10 -0.60
CA ASP A 134 2.27 8.49 -0.18
C ASP A 134 0.94 9.11 0.28
N ALA A 135 -0.11 8.99 -0.54
CA ALA A 135 -1.45 9.47 -0.21
C ALA A 135 -1.99 8.85 1.09
N ALA A 136 -1.72 7.57 1.35
CA ALA A 136 -2.15 6.91 2.57
C ALA A 136 -1.46 7.45 3.83
N VAL A 137 -0.18 7.82 3.76
CA VAL A 137 0.50 8.50 4.87
C VAL A 137 -0.11 9.89 5.10
N ARG A 138 -0.35 10.67 4.03
CA ARG A 138 -1.00 11.98 4.08
C ARG A 138 -2.43 11.90 4.64
N ALA A 139 -3.12 10.79 4.36
CA ALA A 139 -4.45 10.50 4.87
C ALA A 139 -4.46 9.84 6.28
N GLY A 140 -3.30 9.79 6.95
CA GLY A 140 -3.19 9.34 8.34
C GLY A 140 -3.32 7.82 8.55
N LEU A 141 -3.22 6.99 7.51
CA LEU A 141 -3.44 5.55 7.62
C LEU A 141 -2.26 4.78 8.21
N GLY A 142 -1.04 5.35 8.18
CA GLY A 142 0.13 4.64 8.70
C GLY A 142 1.46 5.29 8.32
N GLU A 143 2.44 4.46 8.04
CA GLU A 143 3.81 4.88 7.68
C GLU A 143 4.41 3.93 6.64
N ILE A 144 5.44 4.38 5.94
CA ILE A 144 6.24 3.51 5.07
C ILE A 144 7.37 2.90 5.89
N GLY A 145 7.34 1.56 6.03
CA GLY A 145 8.37 0.83 6.75
C GLY A 145 9.69 0.72 5.97
N TYR A 146 10.74 0.22 6.64
CA TYR A 146 12.05 0.00 6.01
C TYR A 146 11.96 -0.85 4.73
N CYS A 147 11.03 -1.79 4.70
CA CYS A 147 10.75 -2.63 3.53
C CYS A 147 10.15 -1.88 2.32
N GLY A 148 9.84 -0.57 2.42
CA GLY A 148 9.26 0.25 1.37
C GLY A 148 7.77 0.01 1.12
N GLU A 149 7.06 -0.66 2.04
CA GLU A 149 5.61 -0.85 1.97
C GLU A 149 4.90 -0.05 3.08
N LEU A 150 3.65 0.35 2.79
CA LEU A 150 2.80 0.98 3.79
C LEU A 150 2.48 0.00 4.92
N LEU A 151 2.74 0.41 6.14
CA LEU A 151 2.35 -0.29 7.36
C LEU A 151 1.18 0.45 8.01
N THR A 152 0.07 -0.26 8.23
CA THR A 152 -1.09 0.28 8.96
C THR A 152 -1.21 -0.39 10.32
N GLN A 153 -1.70 0.33 11.32
CA GLN A 153 -1.89 -0.20 12.66
C GLN A 153 -2.86 -1.40 12.69
N LYS A 154 -3.83 -1.44 11.77
CA LYS A 154 -4.78 -2.55 11.70
C LYS A 154 -4.18 -3.83 11.12
N PHE A 155 -3.36 -3.73 10.06
CA PHE A 155 -3.02 -4.90 9.23
C PHE A 155 -1.53 -5.04 8.90
N GLY A 156 -0.68 -4.15 9.41
CA GLY A 156 0.72 -4.09 8.96
C GLY A 156 0.78 -3.79 7.46
N PRO A 157 1.52 -4.56 6.65
CA PRO A 157 1.59 -4.36 5.19
C PRO A 157 0.46 -5.01 4.39
N ARG A 158 -0.50 -5.70 5.04
CA ARG A 158 -1.52 -6.53 4.38
C ARG A 158 -2.74 -5.74 3.90
N GLN A 159 -2.58 -4.79 2.99
CA GLN A 159 -3.69 -4.05 2.37
C GLN A 159 -3.42 -3.66 0.93
N ARG A 160 -4.50 -3.37 0.22
CA ARG A 160 -4.53 -2.71 -1.09
C ARG A 160 -5.30 -1.40 -0.96
N LEU A 161 -4.94 -0.41 -1.76
CA LEU A 161 -5.44 0.94 -1.67
C LEU A 161 -5.96 1.42 -3.03
N GLN A 162 -6.94 2.30 -3.01
CA GLN A 162 -7.38 3.14 -4.12
C GLN A 162 -7.73 4.53 -3.59
N ILE A 163 -7.90 5.48 -4.49
CA ILE A 163 -8.08 6.89 -4.12
C ILE A 163 -9.43 7.39 -4.66
N VAL A 164 -10.07 8.28 -3.91
CA VAL A 164 -11.19 9.08 -4.39
C VAL A 164 -10.84 10.54 -4.16
N LEU A 165 -10.91 11.36 -5.22
CA LEU A 165 -10.81 12.82 -5.11
C LEU A 165 -12.20 13.41 -5.03
N THR A 166 -12.40 14.46 -4.23
CA THR A 166 -13.70 15.15 -4.15
C THR A 166 -13.52 16.63 -3.85
N ASP A 167 -14.47 17.44 -4.34
CA ASP A 167 -14.63 18.84 -3.97
C ASP A 167 -15.36 19.03 -2.62
N ALA A 168 -15.86 17.93 -2.03
CA ALA A 168 -16.38 17.98 -0.67
C ALA A 168 -15.25 18.29 0.33
N GLU A 169 -15.48 19.25 1.20
CA GLU A 169 -14.59 19.54 2.33
C GLU A 169 -14.92 18.59 3.48
N LEU A 170 -14.04 17.63 3.71
CA LEU A 170 -14.18 16.60 4.74
C LEU A 170 -13.21 16.83 5.90
N GLU A 171 -13.59 16.41 7.11
CA GLU A 171 -12.72 16.49 8.28
C GLU A 171 -11.51 15.55 8.11
N PRO A 172 -10.27 16.08 8.12
CA PRO A 172 -9.08 15.28 7.87
C PRO A 172 -8.84 14.23 8.96
N THR A 173 -8.37 13.06 8.55
CA THR A 173 -7.81 12.10 9.50
C THR A 173 -6.47 12.66 10.03
N PRO A 174 -6.24 12.65 11.36
CA PRO A 174 -4.94 13.03 11.91
C PRO A 174 -3.81 12.19 11.34
N ILE A 175 -2.64 12.78 11.15
CA ILE A 175 -1.45 12.02 10.76
C ILE A 175 -1.17 10.97 11.84
N SER A 176 -0.93 9.73 11.41
CA SER A 176 -0.65 8.63 12.34
C SER A 176 0.68 8.86 13.07
N GLU A 177 0.64 8.89 14.39
CA GLU A 177 1.82 8.94 15.26
C GLU A 177 2.45 7.56 15.50
N ALA A 178 1.74 6.47 15.13
CA ALA A 178 2.24 5.12 15.33
C ALA A 178 3.58 4.91 14.63
N SER A 179 4.53 4.33 15.36
CA SER A 179 5.81 3.82 14.82
C SER A 179 5.72 2.30 14.78
N LEU A 180 5.34 1.76 13.64
CA LEU A 180 5.15 0.32 13.43
C LEU A 180 6.44 -0.38 13.05
N CYS A 181 7.26 0.28 12.22
CA CYS A 181 8.58 -0.22 11.85
C CYS A 181 9.59 0.11 12.95
N ASP A 182 10.06 -0.92 13.67
CA ASP A 182 11.07 -0.81 14.72
C ASP A 182 12.50 -1.06 14.23
N MET A 183 12.67 -1.12 12.90
CA MET A 183 13.97 -1.40 12.27
C MET A 183 14.54 -2.77 12.63
N CYS A 184 13.69 -3.79 12.85
CA CYS A 184 14.10 -5.16 13.19
C CYS A 184 14.96 -5.86 12.12
N MET A 185 14.95 -5.31 10.90
CA MET A 185 15.70 -5.80 9.73
C MET A 185 15.31 -7.20 9.20
N GLU A 186 14.20 -7.77 9.69
CA GLU A 186 13.71 -9.08 9.23
C GLU A 186 13.44 -9.13 7.72
N CYS A 187 12.95 -8.01 7.14
CA CYS A 187 12.77 -7.88 5.70
C CYS A 187 14.10 -7.94 4.92
N VAL A 188 15.18 -7.47 5.50
CA VAL A 188 16.53 -7.52 4.92
C VAL A 188 17.12 -8.91 5.03
N LYS A 189 17.15 -9.47 6.25
CA LYS A 189 17.67 -10.82 6.55
C LYS A 189 17.01 -11.90 5.71
N SER A 190 15.71 -11.78 5.49
CA SER A 190 14.94 -12.75 4.71
C SER A 190 15.02 -12.55 3.19
N CYS A 191 15.68 -11.50 2.69
CA CYS A 191 15.78 -11.28 1.25
C CYS A 191 16.86 -12.16 0.62
N PRO A 192 16.52 -13.20 -0.17
CA PRO A 192 17.52 -14.15 -0.68
C PRO A 192 18.42 -13.55 -1.78
N LEU A 193 18.02 -12.38 -2.32
CA LEU A 193 18.73 -11.72 -3.42
C LEU A 193 19.53 -10.49 -2.95
N GLY A 194 19.46 -10.14 -1.66
CA GLY A 194 20.08 -8.93 -1.14
C GLY A 194 19.52 -7.63 -1.74
N ALA A 195 18.29 -7.67 -2.29
CA ALA A 195 17.68 -6.52 -2.93
C ALA A 195 17.34 -5.39 -1.94
N LEU A 196 17.08 -5.71 -0.68
CA LEU A 196 16.94 -4.74 0.40
C LEU A 196 18.28 -4.61 1.12
N ARG A 197 18.89 -3.44 1.01
CA ARG A 197 20.24 -3.21 1.55
C ARG A 197 20.16 -2.80 3.01
N ALA A 198 21.01 -3.37 3.84
CA ALA A 198 21.12 -3.00 5.25
C ALA A 198 21.95 -1.72 5.44
N ASP A 199 22.93 -1.52 4.58
CA ASP A 199 23.95 -0.46 4.62
C ASP A 199 23.56 0.78 3.81
N ALA A 200 22.46 0.72 3.03
CA ALA A 200 22.00 1.81 2.20
C ALA A 200 20.50 2.06 2.39
N HIS A 201 20.16 3.27 2.80
CA HIS A 201 18.80 3.69 3.05
C HIS A 201 18.60 5.17 2.69
N LYS A 202 17.37 5.56 2.52
CA LYS A 202 16.97 6.95 2.35
C LYS A 202 15.99 7.37 3.43
N THR A 203 16.06 8.62 3.83
CA THR A 203 15.02 9.23 4.68
C THR A 203 14.00 9.90 3.79
N ILE A 204 12.74 9.60 4.01
CA ILE A 204 11.60 10.28 3.39
C ILE A 204 10.81 11.01 4.48
N THR A 205 10.24 12.15 4.13
CA THR A 205 9.40 12.92 5.05
C THR A 205 8.08 13.26 4.35
N ILE A 206 6.96 12.86 4.93
CA ILE A 206 5.62 13.11 4.40
C ILE A 206 4.80 13.75 5.52
N CYS A 207 4.28 14.95 5.30
CA CYS A 207 3.52 15.70 6.31
C CYS A 207 4.22 15.77 7.68
N GLY A 208 5.53 15.99 7.70
CA GLY A 208 6.34 16.06 8.93
C GLY A 208 6.73 14.70 9.53
N LYS A 209 6.12 13.60 9.09
CA LYS A 209 6.50 12.26 9.54
C LYS A 209 7.74 11.77 8.79
N ARG A 210 8.83 11.59 9.55
CA ARG A 210 10.11 11.10 9.04
C ARG A 210 10.15 9.57 9.09
N MET A 211 10.50 8.94 7.97
CA MET A 211 10.59 7.49 7.83
C MET A 211 11.90 7.11 7.15
N VAL A 212 12.49 5.97 7.55
CA VAL A 212 13.70 5.42 6.95
C VAL A 212 13.33 4.22 6.11
N VAL A 213 13.72 4.23 4.83
CA VAL A 213 13.36 3.22 3.85
C VAL A 213 14.64 2.67 3.22
N ALA A 214 14.75 1.35 3.06
CA ALA A 214 15.88 0.74 2.38
C ALA A 214 16.08 1.33 0.98
N ASP A 215 17.34 1.41 0.56
CA ASP A 215 17.64 1.50 -0.87
C ASP A 215 17.39 0.12 -1.47
N ILE A 216 16.38 0.01 -2.32
CA ILE A 216 15.86 -1.26 -2.84
C ILE A 216 16.26 -1.42 -4.30
N ASP A 217 17.00 -2.50 -4.60
CA ASP A 217 17.26 -2.92 -5.98
C ASP A 217 16.00 -3.61 -6.55
N TYR A 218 15.19 -2.83 -7.26
CA TYR A 218 13.95 -3.35 -7.85
C TYR A 218 14.19 -4.27 -9.05
N ASP A 219 15.34 -4.23 -9.70
CA ASP A 219 15.65 -5.15 -10.79
C ASP A 219 15.93 -6.56 -10.26
N LEU A 220 16.56 -6.67 -9.10
CA LEU A 220 16.61 -7.93 -8.37
C LEU A 220 15.23 -8.37 -7.88
N CYS A 221 14.40 -7.45 -7.36
CA CYS A 221 13.04 -7.77 -6.93
C CYS A 221 12.17 -8.31 -8.08
N ARG A 222 12.31 -7.80 -9.32
CA ARG A 222 11.60 -8.34 -10.51
C ARG A 222 11.95 -9.79 -10.81
N ARG A 223 13.16 -10.22 -10.42
CA ARG A 223 13.65 -11.60 -10.62
C ARG A 223 13.34 -12.52 -9.43
N CYS A 224 12.77 -12.00 -8.37
CA CYS A 224 12.53 -12.74 -7.12
C CYS A 224 11.41 -13.77 -7.30
N LYS A 225 11.72 -15.05 -7.02
CA LYS A 225 10.76 -16.17 -7.08
C LYS A 225 10.09 -16.49 -5.74
N ASN A 226 10.28 -15.65 -4.72
CA ASN A 226 9.85 -15.90 -3.35
C ASN A 226 8.51 -15.22 -3.02
N GLY A 227 7.58 -15.16 -3.98
CA GLY A 227 6.27 -14.54 -3.83
C GLY A 227 6.19 -13.06 -4.25
N SER A 228 7.20 -12.57 -5.00
CA SER A 228 7.10 -11.34 -5.77
C SER A 228 6.47 -11.63 -7.13
N PHE A 229 5.67 -10.68 -7.63
CA PHE A 229 4.99 -10.81 -8.92
C PHE A 229 5.27 -9.60 -9.80
N PRO A 230 5.29 -9.75 -11.13
CA PRO A 230 5.36 -8.61 -12.05
C PRO A 230 4.21 -7.62 -11.79
N ASN A 231 4.43 -6.34 -12.11
CA ASN A 231 3.33 -5.38 -12.08
C ASN A 231 2.28 -5.77 -13.14
N PRO A 232 0.98 -5.82 -12.81
CA PRO A 232 -0.04 -6.26 -13.77
C PRO A 232 -0.42 -5.17 -14.78
N TYR A 233 -0.09 -3.90 -14.51
CA TYR A 233 -0.57 -2.78 -15.30
C TYR A 233 0.47 -2.24 -16.28
N HIS A 234 1.75 -2.29 -15.94
CA HIS A 234 2.81 -1.76 -16.79
C HIS A 234 4.19 -2.28 -16.39
N ASP A 235 5.06 -2.54 -17.38
CA ASP A 235 6.42 -3.06 -17.16
C ASP A 235 7.32 -2.07 -16.40
N ALA A 236 7.10 -0.76 -16.52
CA ALA A 236 7.80 0.23 -15.73
C ALA A 236 7.40 0.22 -14.25
N GLY A 237 6.24 -0.39 -13.90
CA GLY A 237 5.77 -0.50 -12.53
C GLY A 237 6.70 -1.35 -11.66
N LEU A 238 6.80 -0.98 -10.39
CA LEU A 238 7.54 -1.80 -9.43
C LEU A 238 6.84 -3.14 -9.24
N PRO A 239 7.60 -4.23 -9.01
CA PRO A 239 7.01 -5.54 -8.78
C PRO A 239 6.14 -5.54 -7.53
N ASP A 240 5.07 -6.31 -7.56
CA ASP A 240 4.24 -6.56 -6.39
C ASP A 240 4.99 -7.45 -5.40
N ARG A 241 5.31 -6.90 -4.23
CA ARG A 241 6.09 -7.58 -3.19
C ARG A 241 5.27 -7.98 -1.96
N LEU A 242 3.96 -7.66 -1.90
CA LEU A 242 3.16 -7.94 -0.71
C LEU A 242 3.05 -9.44 -0.38
N GLY A 243 3.21 -10.32 -1.39
CA GLY A 243 3.37 -11.76 -1.21
C GLY A 243 4.81 -12.22 -0.98
N ALA A 244 5.81 -11.35 -1.16
CA ALA A 244 7.21 -11.74 -1.09
C ALA A 244 7.66 -12.09 0.34
N ILE A 245 8.71 -12.92 0.44
CA ILE A 245 9.22 -13.37 1.74
C ILE A 245 9.61 -12.22 2.67
N CYS A 246 10.22 -11.15 2.16
CA CYS A 246 10.59 -9.99 2.95
C CYS A 246 9.37 -9.32 3.62
N ILE A 247 8.24 -9.24 2.91
CA ILE A 247 7.01 -8.67 3.45
C ILE A 247 6.30 -9.68 4.37
N ARG A 248 6.30 -10.97 4.04
CA ARG A 248 5.78 -12.02 4.93
C ARG A 248 6.56 -12.10 6.25
N SER A 249 7.87 -11.86 6.23
CA SER A 249 8.69 -11.76 7.45
C SER A 249 8.33 -10.53 8.28
N CYS A 250 8.05 -9.39 7.62
CA CYS A 250 7.51 -8.21 8.31
C CYS A 250 6.14 -8.49 8.94
N VAL A 251 5.22 -9.19 8.23
CA VAL A 251 3.92 -9.61 8.80
C VAL A 251 4.13 -10.47 10.04
N ASN A 252 5.03 -11.46 9.96
CA ASN A 252 5.34 -12.36 11.06
C ASN A 252 5.86 -11.59 12.29
N HIS A 253 6.85 -10.72 12.08
CA HIS A 253 7.42 -9.90 13.14
C HIS A 253 6.36 -9.02 13.82
N LEU A 254 5.58 -8.26 13.03
CA LEU A 254 4.56 -7.37 13.56
C LEU A 254 3.45 -8.11 14.34
N GLU A 255 3.09 -9.33 13.92
CA GLU A 255 2.12 -10.16 14.64
C GLU A 255 2.71 -10.74 15.95
N LEU A 256 3.96 -11.23 15.93
CA LEU A 256 4.63 -11.78 17.11
C LEU A 256 4.85 -10.73 18.19
N GLU A 257 5.29 -9.53 17.79
CA GLU A 257 5.53 -8.40 18.69
C GLU A 257 4.25 -7.65 19.11
N GLY A 258 3.07 -8.11 18.66
CA GLY A 258 1.80 -7.45 18.98
C GLY A 258 1.70 -6.00 18.53
N ARG A 259 2.42 -5.62 17.47
CA ARG A 259 2.49 -4.23 16.96
C ARG A 259 1.31 -3.84 16.08
N ILE A 260 0.45 -4.78 15.72
CA ILE A 260 -0.76 -4.56 14.92
C ILE A 260 -2.01 -5.03 15.66
N LEU A 261 -3.14 -4.40 15.33
CA LEU A 261 -4.42 -4.68 16.02
C LEU A 261 -5.08 -5.98 15.57
N SER A 262 -4.78 -6.48 14.37
CA SER A 262 -5.35 -7.75 13.90
C SER A 262 -4.66 -8.93 14.55
N THR A 263 -5.39 -9.64 15.42
CA THR A 263 -4.89 -10.80 16.16
C THR A 263 -5.44 -12.11 15.62
N PHE A 264 -4.69 -13.19 15.81
CA PHE A 264 -5.06 -14.54 15.36
C PHE A 264 -4.70 -15.55 16.44
N ASN A 265 -5.47 -16.64 16.53
CA ASN A 265 -5.27 -17.72 17.52
C ASN A 265 -4.03 -18.58 17.24
N SER A 266 -3.36 -18.40 16.12
CA SER A 266 -2.16 -19.16 15.75
C SER A 266 -1.15 -18.25 15.07
N PRO A 267 0.17 -18.52 15.21
CA PRO A 267 1.21 -17.72 14.60
C PRO A 267 1.08 -17.67 13.07
N PHE A 268 1.57 -16.61 12.47
CA PHE A 268 1.61 -16.48 10.99
C PHE A 268 2.56 -17.54 10.43
N ARG A 269 3.80 -17.55 10.88
CA ARG A 269 4.82 -18.52 10.49
C ARG A 269 4.72 -19.74 11.39
N LYS A 270 4.53 -20.92 10.80
CA LYS A 270 4.35 -22.20 11.53
C LYS A 270 5.50 -23.17 11.28
N ARG A 271 6.37 -22.85 10.36
CA ARG A 271 7.53 -23.64 9.94
C ARG A 271 8.63 -22.71 9.49
N PRO A 272 9.90 -23.14 9.45
CA PRO A 272 10.99 -22.38 8.89
C PRO A 272 10.64 -21.86 7.50
N SER A 273 10.88 -20.58 7.23
CA SER A 273 10.56 -19.98 5.94
C SER A 273 11.52 -20.48 4.87
N TRP A 274 11.01 -20.61 3.66
CA TRP A 274 11.77 -21.03 2.50
C TRP A 274 12.26 -19.84 1.68
N GLN A 275 13.41 -20.01 1.05
CA GLN A 275 14.01 -19.06 0.10
C GLN A 275 14.45 -19.80 -1.15
N ILE A 276 14.35 -19.12 -2.29
CA ILE A 276 14.93 -19.56 -3.56
C ILE A 276 15.84 -18.42 -4.05
N ASP A 277 17.10 -18.73 -4.33
CA ASP A 277 18.05 -17.79 -4.91
C ASP A 277 17.88 -17.64 -6.43
N LEU A 278 18.75 -16.85 -7.08
CA LEU A 278 18.70 -16.64 -8.53
C LEU A 278 19.01 -17.91 -9.34
N CYS A 279 19.79 -18.83 -8.78
CA CYS A 279 20.15 -20.11 -9.39
C CYS A 279 19.08 -21.18 -9.20
N GLY A 280 18.03 -20.90 -8.40
CA GLY A 280 16.97 -21.86 -8.10
C GLY A 280 17.28 -22.78 -6.93
N GLN A 281 18.33 -22.51 -6.16
CA GLN A 281 18.65 -23.29 -4.96
C GLN A 281 17.68 -22.91 -3.84
N ILE A 282 17.14 -23.94 -3.17
CA ILE A 282 16.19 -23.79 -2.07
C ILE A 282 16.94 -23.84 -0.75
N LYS A 283 16.63 -22.89 0.13
CA LYS A 283 17.12 -22.85 1.50
C LYS A 283 15.94 -22.67 2.45
N LEU A 284 15.93 -23.42 3.55
CA LEU A 284 15.05 -23.15 4.69
C LEU A 284 15.81 -22.27 5.68
N LEU A 285 15.19 -21.16 6.08
CA LEU A 285 15.75 -20.31 7.14
C LEU A 285 15.43 -20.98 8.48
N GLN A 286 16.45 -21.36 9.21
CA GLN A 286 16.28 -21.76 10.61
C GLN A 286 15.85 -20.51 11.40
N GLU A 287 14.89 -20.65 12.27
CA GLU A 287 14.64 -19.64 13.31
C GLU A 287 15.89 -19.65 14.19
N ASP A 288 16.58 -18.50 14.30
CA ASP A 288 17.62 -18.38 15.32
C ASP A 288 16.94 -18.68 16.66
N GLU A 289 17.45 -19.68 17.37
CA GLU A 289 17.01 -20.00 18.73
C GLU A 289 17.17 -18.72 19.55
N ALA A 290 16.03 -18.16 19.99
CA ALA A 290 15.96 -16.95 20.80
C ALA A 290 16.36 -17.25 22.26
#